data_1c0f432fe623a9ad83bc47ef1a70f6ad
#
_entry.id   1c0f432fe623a9ad83bc47ef1a70f6ad
#
_cell.length_a   1.000
_cell.length_b   1.000
_cell.length_c   1.000
_cell.angle_alpha   90.00
_cell.angle_beta   90.00
_cell.angle_gamma   90.00
#
_symmetry.space_group_name_H-M   'P 1'
#
loop_
_entity.id
_entity.type
_entity.pdbx_description
1 polymer ?
#
loop_
_entity_poly.entity_id
_entity_poly.type
_entity_poly.pdbx_seq_one_letter_code
_entity_poly.pdbx_strand_id
1 'polypeptide(L)'
;MILTLAGVIGVGKSSMTQLLAELLDTKAVYEPVDDNPLLKKFYEDKSKYGFLFQIDMLSKRFEMIQTAMSVNNGILDRSVYEDSIFLDQLHQEGQVTDLEQEVYHNLLNRMLKELEPLPKKSPDLMIVLNCTFDEEIRRINSRAREFEKVEEGTELYEYFKLHHENYQKWIEKDLNFPKIVLDVTNKDFVNNYGHRVELLTTILVKLHEVGALTTLDTVRKLCEINSVPWYKENAQAYALYLYNKHEGKMPFHELSQFTDNTSLYE
;
A
#
# COMPACT_ATOMS: atom_id res chain seq x y z
N MET A 1 -4.99 -5.93 13.06
CA MET A 1 -3.84 -5.58 12.17
C MET A 1 -4.30 -4.55 11.16
N ILE A 2 -3.50 -3.51 10.94
CA ILE A 2 -3.79 -2.45 9.96
C ILE A 2 -2.63 -2.37 8.98
N LEU A 3 -2.92 -2.55 7.69
CA LEU A 3 -1.97 -2.36 6.60
C LEU A 3 -2.42 -1.21 5.71
N THR A 4 -1.48 -0.49 5.13
CA THR A 4 -1.76 0.54 4.13
C THR A 4 -0.98 0.26 2.86
N LEU A 5 -1.65 0.34 1.72
CA LEU A 5 -1.03 0.27 0.41
C LEU A 5 -0.76 1.70 -0.08
N ALA A 6 0.48 1.96 -0.46
CA ALA A 6 0.90 3.20 -1.10
C ALA A 6 1.54 2.89 -2.46
N GLY A 7 1.69 3.88 -3.32
CA GLY A 7 2.34 3.70 -4.62
C GLY A 7 1.75 4.61 -5.69
N VAL A 8 2.48 4.73 -6.80
CA VAL A 8 2.10 5.57 -7.95
C VAL A 8 0.74 5.18 -8.53
N ILE A 9 0.17 6.04 -9.35
CA ILE A 9 -1.15 5.81 -9.96
C ILE A 9 -1.04 4.62 -10.93
N GLY A 10 -2.05 3.72 -10.89
CA GLY A 10 -2.08 2.54 -11.77
C GLY A 10 -1.19 1.36 -11.37
N VAL A 11 -0.36 1.47 -10.33
CA VAL A 11 0.62 0.44 -9.94
C VAL A 11 0.02 -0.89 -9.45
N GLY A 12 -1.29 -0.93 -9.14
CA GLY A 12 -2.00 -2.16 -8.73
C GLY A 12 -2.32 -2.25 -7.22
N LYS A 13 -2.39 -1.12 -6.52
CA LYS A 13 -2.73 -1.08 -5.09
C LYS A 13 -4.02 -1.81 -4.75
N SER A 14 -5.10 -1.50 -5.44
CA SER A 14 -6.42 -2.11 -5.18
C SER A 14 -6.40 -3.63 -5.36
N SER A 15 -5.70 -4.13 -6.37
CA SER A 15 -5.53 -5.58 -6.58
C SER A 15 -4.72 -6.22 -5.45
N MET A 16 -3.64 -5.57 -4.99
CA MET A 16 -2.86 -6.07 -3.86
C MET A 16 -3.65 -6.00 -2.54
N THR A 17 -4.43 -4.94 -2.34
CA THR A 17 -5.34 -4.79 -1.18
C THR A 17 -6.31 -5.97 -1.12
N GLN A 18 -6.93 -6.33 -2.25
CA GLN A 18 -7.83 -7.48 -2.33
C GLN A 18 -7.11 -8.80 -1.99
N LEU A 19 -5.97 -9.06 -2.65
CA LEU A 19 -5.20 -10.28 -2.43
C LEU A 19 -4.76 -10.46 -0.96
N LEU A 20 -4.33 -9.38 -0.33
CA LEU A 20 -3.94 -9.40 1.07
C LEU A 20 -5.14 -9.55 2.01
N ALA A 21 -6.26 -8.91 1.70
CA ALA A 21 -7.47 -9.03 2.51
C ALA A 21 -8.02 -10.46 2.50
N GLU A 22 -8.03 -11.10 1.34
CA GLU A 22 -8.40 -12.52 1.19
C GLU A 22 -7.41 -13.43 1.94
N LEU A 23 -6.10 -13.23 1.73
CA LEU A 23 -5.06 -14.05 2.35
C LEU A 23 -5.04 -13.94 3.88
N LEU A 24 -5.22 -12.74 4.42
CA LEU A 24 -5.12 -12.45 5.86
C LEU A 24 -6.47 -12.50 6.59
N ASP A 25 -7.54 -12.87 5.88
CA ASP A 25 -8.92 -12.92 6.40
C ASP A 25 -9.30 -11.61 7.12
N THR A 26 -9.10 -10.49 6.41
CA THR A 26 -9.36 -9.15 6.94
C THR A 26 -10.11 -8.28 5.94
N LYS A 27 -10.57 -7.10 6.38
CA LYS A 27 -11.38 -6.21 5.56
C LYS A 27 -10.52 -5.36 4.63
N ALA A 28 -10.81 -5.42 3.32
CA ALA A 28 -10.32 -4.44 2.35
C ALA A 28 -11.12 -3.12 2.47
N VAL A 29 -10.43 -1.98 2.48
CA VAL A 29 -11.01 -0.64 2.49
C VAL A 29 -10.47 0.10 1.28
N TYR A 30 -11.32 0.30 0.28
CA TYR A 30 -10.93 0.92 -0.99
C TYR A 30 -11.14 2.43 -0.97
N GLU A 31 -10.24 3.14 -1.62
CA GLU A 31 -10.37 4.57 -1.85
C GLU A 31 -11.58 4.86 -2.77
N PRO A 32 -12.54 5.71 -2.36
CA PRO A 32 -13.73 6.00 -3.15
C PRO A 32 -13.45 7.04 -4.25
N VAL A 33 -12.59 6.69 -5.22
CA VAL A 33 -12.17 7.59 -6.29
C VAL A 33 -13.09 7.51 -7.50
N ASP A 34 -13.48 6.29 -7.91
CA ASP A 34 -14.18 6.06 -9.18
C ASP A 34 -15.56 6.72 -9.24
N ASP A 35 -16.28 6.74 -8.13
CA ASP A 35 -17.59 7.40 -8.01
C ASP A 35 -17.50 8.86 -7.58
N ASN A 36 -16.28 9.43 -7.52
CA ASN A 36 -16.09 10.81 -7.10
C ASN A 36 -16.44 11.80 -8.23
N PRO A 37 -17.48 12.63 -8.07
CA PRO A 37 -17.90 13.57 -9.11
C PRO A 37 -16.87 14.67 -9.40
N LEU A 38 -15.89 14.87 -8.50
CA LEU A 38 -14.82 15.84 -8.68
C LEU A 38 -13.67 15.29 -9.51
N LEU A 39 -13.50 13.96 -9.64
CA LEU A 39 -12.36 13.38 -10.34
C LEU A 39 -12.27 13.83 -11.80
N LYS A 40 -13.37 13.71 -12.55
CA LYS A 40 -13.42 14.18 -13.94
C LYS A 40 -13.16 15.68 -14.06
N LYS A 41 -13.80 16.49 -13.19
CA LYS A 41 -13.64 17.95 -13.17
C LYS A 41 -12.20 18.36 -12.85
N PHE A 42 -11.53 17.61 -11.97
CA PHE A 42 -10.13 17.81 -11.65
C PHE A 42 -9.22 17.67 -12.87
N TYR A 43 -9.43 16.64 -13.69
CA TYR A 43 -8.65 16.46 -14.92
C TYR A 43 -9.00 17.48 -16.02
N GLU A 44 -10.24 18.00 -16.03
CA GLU A 44 -10.68 19.03 -16.98
C GLU A 44 -10.11 20.43 -16.63
N ASP A 45 -10.03 20.78 -15.32
CA ASP A 45 -9.55 22.09 -14.86
C ASP A 45 -8.97 21.98 -13.45
N LYS A 46 -7.66 21.71 -13.39
CA LYS A 46 -6.92 21.55 -12.12
C LYS A 46 -6.86 22.85 -11.32
N SER A 47 -6.78 24.02 -11.98
CA SER A 47 -6.70 25.30 -11.30
C SER A 47 -7.98 25.65 -10.53
N LYS A 48 -9.11 25.19 -11.03
CA LYS A 48 -10.43 25.43 -10.42
C LYS A 48 -10.82 24.35 -9.41
N TYR A 49 -10.51 23.10 -9.69
CA TYR A 49 -11.00 21.97 -8.92
C TYR A 49 -9.90 21.23 -8.13
N GLY A 50 -8.62 21.57 -8.35
CA GLY A 50 -7.51 20.87 -7.75
C GLY A 50 -7.54 20.90 -6.22
N PHE A 51 -7.60 22.08 -5.63
CA PHE A 51 -7.67 22.22 -4.17
C PHE A 51 -8.92 21.53 -3.59
N LEU A 52 -10.09 21.76 -4.18
CA LEU A 52 -11.34 21.15 -3.72
C LEU A 52 -11.30 19.62 -3.77
N PHE A 53 -10.75 19.07 -4.86
CA PHE A 53 -10.61 17.62 -5.02
C PHE A 53 -9.66 17.02 -3.95
N GLN A 54 -8.53 17.69 -3.69
CA GLN A 54 -7.58 17.20 -2.68
C GLN A 54 -8.14 17.29 -1.25
N ILE A 55 -8.92 18.33 -0.91
CA ILE A 55 -9.60 18.41 0.39
C ILE A 55 -10.64 17.29 0.54
N ASP A 56 -11.43 17.00 -0.51
CA ASP A 56 -12.41 15.92 -0.49
C ASP A 56 -11.73 14.55 -0.32
N MET A 57 -10.63 14.30 -1.05
CA MET A 57 -9.87 13.06 -0.96
C MET A 57 -9.20 12.91 0.42
N LEU A 58 -8.61 13.98 0.97
CA LEU A 58 -8.03 13.98 2.31
C LEU A 58 -9.09 13.61 3.37
N SER A 59 -10.28 14.20 3.29
CA SER A 59 -11.39 13.90 4.20
C SER A 59 -11.77 12.42 4.15
N LYS A 60 -11.93 11.85 2.96
CA LYS A 60 -12.29 10.44 2.75
C LYS A 60 -11.21 9.49 3.25
N ARG A 61 -9.94 9.77 2.94
CA ARG A 61 -8.79 8.96 3.41
C ARG A 61 -8.66 9.01 4.94
N PHE A 62 -8.95 10.17 5.53
CA PHE A 62 -8.94 10.30 6.98
C PHE A 62 -10.04 9.46 7.64
N GLU A 63 -11.27 9.48 7.12
CA GLU A 63 -12.37 8.63 7.59
C GLU A 63 -12.03 7.14 7.48
N MET A 64 -11.43 6.73 6.36
CA MET A 64 -11.00 5.34 6.15
C MET A 64 -10.00 4.89 7.22
N ILE A 65 -8.92 5.66 7.46
CA ILE A 65 -7.89 5.28 8.43
C ILE A 65 -8.42 5.37 9.86
N GLN A 66 -9.21 6.38 10.21
CA GLN A 66 -9.83 6.52 11.52
C GLN A 66 -10.72 5.31 11.83
N THR A 67 -11.54 4.89 10.88
CA THR A 67 -12.39 3.71 11.00
C THR A 67 -11.56 2.45 11.22
N ALA A 68 -10.54 2.21 10.40
CA ALA A 68 -9.67 1.05 10.53
C ALA A 68 -8.92 1.04 11.88
N MET A 69 -8.39 2.17 12.32
CA MET A 69 -7.66 2.31 13.59
C MET A 69 -8.56 2.12 14.80
N SER A 70 -9.81 2.56 14.76
CA SER A 70 -10.75 2.38 15.88
C SER A 70 -11.10 0.92 16.15
N VAL A 71 -11.13 0.08 15.11
CA VAL A 71 -11.38 -1.37 15.24
C VAL A 71 -10.11 -2.22 15.18
N ASN A 72 -8.95 -1.59 15.00
CA ASN A 72 -7.64 -2.25 14.82
C ASN A 72 -7.65 -3.36 13.76
N ASN A 73 -8.36 -3.15 12.67
CA ASN A 73 -8.43 -4.13 11.57
C ASN A 73 -8.73 -3.46 10.22
N GLY A 74 -7.97 -3.81 9.19
CA GLY A 74 -8.21 -3.41 7.81
C GLY A 74 -6.94 -3.29 6.97
N ILE A 75 -7.14 -3.44 5.66
CA ILE A 75 -6.12 -3.14 4.65
C ILE A 75 -6.65 -2.00 3.79
N LEU A 76 -5.96 -0.87 3.82
CA LEU A 76 -6.39 0.37 3.16
C LEU A 76 -5.68 0.52 1.82
N ASP A 77 -6.48 0.74 0.77
CA ASP A 77 -5.98 1.18 -0.54
C ASP A 77 -5.76 2.69 -0.48
N ARG A 78 -4.55 3.11 -0.27
CA ARG A 78 -4.06 4.46 0.09
C ARG A 78 -4.29 4.87 1.55
N SER A 79 -3.61 5.93 1.92
CA SER A 79 -3.69 6.51 3.26
C SER A 79 -3.41 8.02 3.24
N VAL A 80 -3.63 8.67 4.38
CA VAL A 80 -3.33 10.09 4.57
C VAL A 80 -1.82 10.41 4.60
N TYR A 81 -0.95 9.41 4.77
CA TYR A 81 0.49 9.62 4.92
C TYR A 81 1.21 9.99 3.61
N GLU A 82 0.63 9.64 2.47
CA GLU A 82 1.13 9.98 1.14
C GLU A 82 0.35 11.14 0.47
N ASP A 83 -0.67 11.65 1.17
CA ASP A 83 -1.70 12.51 0.57
C ASP A 83 -1.15 13.86 0.10
N SER A 84 -0.20 14.42 0.84
CA SER A 84 0.40 15.72 0.49
C SER A 84 1.11 15.74 -0.86
N ILE A 85 1.55 14.58 -1.39
CA ILE A 85 2.24 14.49 -2.68
C ILE A 85 1.40 15.13 -3.79
N PHE A 86 0.09 14.87 -3.77
CA PHE A 86 -0.83 15.36 -4.81
C PHE A 86 -1.04 16.86 -4.74
N LEU A 87 -1.21 17.42 -3.53
CA LEU A 87 -1.42 18.84 -3.39
C LEU A 87 -0.11 19.62 -3.62
N ASP A 88 1.01 19.13 -3.09
CA ASP A 88 2.32 19.75 -3.27
C ASP A 88 2.71 19.80 -4.75
N GLN A 89 2.32 18.79 -5.53
CA GLN A 89 2.49 18.80 -6.98
C GLN A 89 1.64 19.91 -7.64
N LEU A 90 0.37 20.03 -7.30
CA LEU A 90 -0.50 21.09 -7.85
C LEU A 90 0.04 22.49 -7.52
N HIS A 91 0.63 22.65 -6.34
CA HIS A 91 1.31 23.89 -5.96
C HIS A 91 2.56 24.13 -6.83
N GLN A 92 3.40 23.11 -7.06
CA GLN A 92 4.57 23.20 -7.96
C GLN A 92 4.17 23.58 -9.40
N GLU A 93 3.01 23.10 -9.85
CA GLU A 93 2.44 23.43 -11.17
C GLU A 93 1.73 24.80 -11.20
N GLY A 94 1.66 25.53 -10.07
CA GLY A 94 0.95 26.81 -9.96
C GLY A 94 -0.56 26.71 -10.03
N GLN A 95 -1.12 25.51 -9.84
CA GLN A 95 -2.56 25.24 -9.85
C GLN A 95 -3.22 25.48 -8.48
N VAL A 96 -2.41 25.57 -7.43
CA VAL A 96 -2.80 25.82 -6.04
C VAL A 96 -1.92 26.93 -5.48
N THR A 97 -2.51 27.86 -4.75
CA THR A 97 -1.84 29.02 -4.16
C THR A 97 -1.08 28.63 -2.89
N ASP A 98 -0.09 29.46 -2.47
CA ASP A 98 0.64 29.29 -1.20
C ASP A 98 -0.32 29.20 0.00
N LEU A 99 -1.39 30.01 0.01
CA LEU A 99 -2.37 30.01 1.08
C LEU A 99 -3.17 28.70 1.14
N GLU A 100 -3.59 28.19 -0.01
CA GLU A 100 -4.31 26.90 -0.10
C GLU A 100 -3.41 25.75 0.35
N GLN A 101 -2.14 25.74 -0.04
CA GLN A 101 -1.16 24.76 0.41
C GLN A 101 -0.97 24.81 1.93
N GLU A 102 -0.81 26.01 2.50
CA GLU A 102 -0.70 26.18 3.95
C GLU A 102 -1.94 25.66 4.69
N VAL A 103 -3.14 26.03 4.23
CA VAL A 103 -4.41 25.57 4.82
C VAL A 103 -4.51 24.05 4.79
N TYR A 104 -4.16 23.44 3.66
CA TYR A 104 -4.16 21.98 3.51
C TYR A 104 -3.20 21.29 4.49
N HIS A 105 -1.95 21.72 4.55
CA HIS A 105 -0.97 21.14 5.48
C HIS A 105 -1.36 21.32 6.94
N ASN A 106 -1.94 22.45 7.29
CA ASN A 106 -2.47 22.71 8.64
C ASN A 106 -3.62 21.74 8.97
N LEU A 107 -4.51 21.47 8.01
CA LEU A 107 -5.60 20.51 8.16
C LEU A 107 -5.06 19.08 8.30
N LEU A 108 -4.20 18.65 7.38
CA LEU A 108 -3.56 17.32 7.41
C LEU A 108 -2.85 17.07 8.75
N ASN A 109 -2.05 18.04 9.22
CA ASN A 109 -1.34 17.92 10.49
C ASN A 109 -2.28 17.79 11.70
N ARG A 110 -3.42 18.49 11.69
CA ARG A 110 -4.45 18.34 12.73
C ARG A 110 -5.10 16.97 12.68
N MET A 111 -5.47 16.50 11.49
CA MET A 111 -6.04 15.16 11.29
C MET A 111 -5.10 14.06 11.78
N LEU A 112 -3.80 14.14 11.45
CA LEU A 112 -2.82 13.16 11.93
C LEU A 112 -2.70 13.14 13.46
N LYS A 113 -2.81 14.30 14.13
CA LYS A 113 -2.84 14.38 15.61
C LYS A 113 -4.09 13.73 16.20
N GLU A 114 -5.24 13.79 15.52
CA GLU A 114 -6.46 13.12 15.96
C GLU A 114 -6.38 11.59 15.92
N LEU A 115 -5.39 11.03 15.21
CA LEU A 115 -5.14 9.58 15.21
C LEU A 115 -4.35 9.12 16.45
N GLU A 116 -3.62 10.01 17.12
CA GLU A 116 -2.75 9.65 18.26
C GLU A 116 -3.49 9.04 19.47
N PRO A 117 -4.71 9.48 19.86
CA PRO A 117 -5.46 8.90 20.96
C PRO A 117 -6.16 7.58 20.63
N LEU A 118 -6.20 7.16 19.34
CA LEU A 118 -6.85 5.92 18.94
C LEU A 118 -6.12 4.67 19.48
N PRO A 119 -6.80 3.53 19.63
CA PRO A 119 -6.19 2.28 20.09
C PRO A 119 -4.94 1.87 19.30
N LYS A 120 -4.94 2.16 18.01
CA LYS A 120 -3.80 2.03 17.10
C LYS A 120 -3.39 3.40 16.60
N LYS A 121 -2.13 3.78 16.81
CA LYS A 121 -1.61 5.11 16.46
C LYS A 121 -1.04 5.21 15.05
N SER A 122 -0.69 4.08 14.46
CA SER A 122 -0.08 3.97 13.13
C SER A 122 -0.38 2.61 12.53
N PRO A 123 -0.27 2.45 11.20
CA PRO A 123 -0.30 1.13 10.58
C PRO A 123 0.79 0.19 11.12
N ASP A 124 0.52 -1.11 11.10
CA ASP A 124 1.54 -2.13 11.42
C ASP A 124 2.60 -2.19 10.33
N LEU A 125 2.19 -1.98 9.08
CA LEU A 125 3.09 -1.93 7.93
C LEU A 125 2.47 -1.10 6.81
N MET A 126 3.27 -0.25 6.18
CA MET A 126 2.98 0.34 4.88
C MET A 126 3.69 -0.44 3.78
N ILE A 127 2.93 -0.87 2.80
CA ILE A 127 3.41 -1.58 1.62
C ILE A 127 3.38 -0.61 0.45
N VAL A 128 4.54 -0.19 -0.02
CA VAL A 128 4.67 0.71 -1.16
C VAL A 128 4.94 -0.12 -2.41
N LEU A 129 4.02 -0.08 -3.36
CA LEU A 129 4.24 -0.64 -4.69
C LEU A 129 4.89 0.42 -5.57
N ASN A 130 6.05 0.10 -6.14
CA ASN A 130 6.79 0.99 -7.03
C ASN A 130 7.06 0.32 -8.37
N CYS A 131 7.11 1.11 -9.44
CA CYS A 131 7.50 0.64 -10.78
C CYS A 131 8.21 1.77 -11.54
N THR A 132 8.79 1.46 -12.69
CA THR A 132 9.31 2.48 -13.60
C THR A 132 8.19 3.36 -14.15
N PHE A 133 8.53 4.58 -14.56
CA PHE A 133 7.53 5.51 -15.14
C PHE A 133 6.88 4.94 -16.40
N ASP A 134 7.65 4.29 -17.28
CA ASP A 134 7.09 3.66 -18.49
C ASP A 134 6.05 2.60 -18.16
N GLU A 135 6.29 1.80 -17.12
CA GLU A 135 5.35 0.77 -16.66
C GLU A 135 4.11 1.42 -16.02
N GLU A 136 4.27 2.50 -15.27
CA GLU A 136 3.16 3.28 -14.73
C GLU A 136 2.23 3.77 -15.85
N ILE A 137 2.79 4.44 -16.87
CA ILE A 137 2.03 4.92 -18.03
C ILE A 137 1.35 3.78 -18.78
N ARG A 138 2.06 2.66 -19.00
CA ARG A 138 1.48 1.47 -19.63
C ARG A 138 0.26 0.96 -18.85
N ARG A 139 0.32 0.90 -17.53
CA ARG A 139 -0.77 0.44 -16.65
C ARG A 139 -1.93 1.43 -16.61
N ILE A 140 -1.65 2.73 -16.54
CA ILE A 140 -2.68 3.79 -16.61
C ILE A 140 -3.47 3.66 -17.91
N ASN A 141 -2.78 3.57 -19.05
CA ASN A 141 -3.43 3.43 -20.35
C ASN A 141 -4.21 2.11 -20.48
N SER A 142 -3.72 1.00 -19.90
CA SER A 142 -4.41 -0.29 -19.92
C SER A 142 -5.70 -0.31 -19.09
N ARG A 143 -5.81 0.56 -18.07
CA ARG A 143 -7.03 0.73 -17.27
C ARG A 143 -8.17 1.40 -18.05
N ALA A 144 -7.84 2.05 -19.17
CA ALA A 144 -8.76 2.62 -20.14
C ALA A 144 -9.79 3.62 -19.59
N ARG A 145 -9.44 4.39 -18.54
CA ARG A 145 -10.24 5.57 -18.17
C ARG A 145 -10.04 6.66 -19.21
N GLU A 146 -11.11 7.10 -19.84
CA GLU A 146 -11.08 8.00 -21.01
C GLU A 146 -10.35 9.32 -20.71
N PHE A 147 -10.52 9.89 -19.51
CA PHE A 147 -9.87 11.13 -19.09
C PHE A 147 -8.44 10.95 -18.52
N GLU A 148 -7.95 9.74 -18.43
CA GLU A 148 -6.59 9.41 -17.99
C GLU A 148 -5.72 8.83 -19.12
N LYS A 149 -6.16 8.94 -20.37
CA LYS A 149 -5.36 8.47 -21.51
C LYS A 149 -4.12 9.36 -21.67
N VAL A 150 -2.94 8.77 -21.46
CA VAL A 150 -1.66 9.47 -21.46
C VAL A 150 -0.95 9.24 -22.78
N GLU A 151 -0.60 10.34 -23.46
CA GLU A 151 0.22 10.32 -24.68
C GLU A 151 1.46 11.20 -24.44
N GLU A 152 2.63 10.75 -24.87
CA GLU A 152 3.90 11.49 -24.74
C GLU A 152 3.78 12.89 -25.35
N GLY A 153 4.33 13.90 -24.65
CA GLY A 153 4.30 15.29 -25.06
C GLY A 153 2.99 16.05 -24.73
N THR A 154 2.04 15.40 -24.06
CA THR A 154 0.82 16.07 -23.55
C THR A 154 1.04 16.63 -22.13
N GLU A 155 0.21 17.62 -21.74
CA GLU A 155 0.22 18.13 -20.36
C GLU A 155 -0.06 17.03 -19.32
N LEU A 156 -0.88 16.06 -19.67
CA LEU A 156 -1.19 14.93 -18.80
C LEU A 156 0.03 14.01 -18.62
N TYR A 157 0.84 13.82 -19.66
CA TYR A 157 2.10 13.08 -19.56
C TYR A 157 3.09 13.77 -18.60
N GLU A 158 3.27 15.08 -18.73
CA GLU A 158 4.15 15.84 -17.84
C GLU A 158 3.63 15.84 -16.38
N TYR A 159 2.32 15.89 -16.20
CA TYR A 159 1.68 15.74 -14.89
C TYR A 159 2.02 14.40 -14.23
N PHE A 160 1.86 13.27 -14.93
CA PHE A 160 2.18 11.95 -14.39
C PHE A 160 3.69 11.79 -14.17
N LYS A 161 4.53 12.36 -15.03
CA LYS A 161 5.98 12.34 -14.86
C LYS A 161 6.41 13.08 -13.59
N LEU A 162 5.93 14.28 -13.37
CA LEU A 162 6.20 15.03 -12.14
C LEU A 162 5.65 14.31 -10.91
N HIS A 163 4.46 13.70 -11.02
CA HIS A 163 3.90 12.89 -9.95
C HIS A 163 4.80 11.71 -9.58
N HIS A 164 5.26 10.98 -10.59
CA HIS A 164 6.20 9.89 -10.41
C HIS A 164 7.48 10.35 -9.70
N GLU A 165 8.10 11.43 -10.16
CA GLU A 165 9.34 11.99 -9.57
C GLU A 165 9.12 12.42 -8.10
N ASN A 166 8.00 13.07 -7.80
CA ASN A 166 7.65 13.46 -6.43
C ASN A 166 7.39 12.24 -5.54
N TYR A 167 6.79 11.19 -6.12
CA TYR A 167 6.57 9.93 -5.41
C TYR A 167 7.89 9.23 -5.08
N GLN A 168 8.87 9.20 -6.01
CA GLN A 168 10.20 8.63 -5.73
C GLN A 168 10.88 9.36 -4.56
N LYS A 169 10.83 10.69 -4.52
CA LYS A 169 11.35 11.47 -3.38
C LYS A 169 10.62 11.17 -2.07
N TRP A 170 9.31 10.93 -2.13
CA TRP A 170 8.52 10.58 -0.95
C TRP A 170 8.84 9.16 -0.44
N ILE A 171 9.08 8.21 -1.32
CA ILE A 171 9.46 6.83 -0.95
C ILE A 171 10.72 6.81 -0.08
N GLU A 172 11.65 7.73 -0.29
CA GLU A 172 12.90 7.83 0.48
C GLU A 172 12.71 8.41 1.89
N LYS A 173 11.57 9.06 2.17
CA LYS A 173 11.30 9.65 3.48
C LYS A 173 11.12 8.57 4.54
N ASP A 174 11.70 8.79 5.71
CA ASP A 174 11.43 7.96 6.88
C ASP A 174 10.03 8.24 7.43
N LEU A 175 9.35 7.17 7.80
CA LEU A 175 8.06 7.22 8.48
C LEU A 175 8.24 6.74 9.92
N ASN A 176 7.37 7.18 10.83
CA ASN A 176 7.40 6.78 12.24
C ASN A 176 6.88 5.34 12.46
N PHE A 177 6.71 4.56 11.39
CA PHE A 177 6.23 3.18 11.41
C PHE A 177 6.84 2.38 10.24
N PRO A 178 6.80 1.04 10.31
CA PRO A 178 7.44 0.18 9.32
C PRO A 178 6.92 0.38 7.89
N LYS A 179 7.83 0.39 6.94
CA LYS A 179 7.55 0.48 5.51
C LYS A 179 8.35 -0.57 4.76
N ILE A 180 7.76 -1.13 3.70
CA ILE A 180 8.45 -1.95 2.70
C ILE A 180 8.16 -1.39 1.30
N VAL A 181 9.16 -1.34 0.45
CA VAL A 181 9.03 -0.92 -0.96
C VAL A 181 9.23 -2.14 -1.85
N LEU A 182 8.26 -2.41 -2.71
CA LEU A 182 8.27 -3.56 -3.62
C LEU A 182 8.31 -3.06 -5.06
N ASP A 183 9.35 -3.43 -5.79
CA ASP A 183 9.40 -3.19 -7.24
C ASP A 183 8.50 -4.18 -7.96
N VAL A 184 7.49 -3.64 -8.65
CA VAL A 184 6.52 -4.40 -9.43
C VAL A 184 6.59 -4.09 -10.93
N THR A 185 7.69 -3.49 -11.41
CA THR A 185 7.89 -3.12 -12.81
C THR A 185 7.61 -4.28 -13.76
N ASN A 186 8.19 -5.45 -13.49
CA ASN A 186 8.04 -6.66 -14.32
C ASN A 186 7.16 -7.72 -13.65
N LYS A 187 6.23 -7.32 -12.78
CA LYS A 187 5.41 -8.24 -11.99
C LYS A 187 3.92 -8.11 -12.34
N ASP A 188 3.40 -9.06 -13.11
CA ASP A 188 1.96 -9.24 -13.24
C ASP A 188 1.45 -10.18 -12.13
N PHE A 189 1.24 -9.65 -10.94
CA PHE A 189 0.78 -10.42 -9.78
C PHE A 189 -0.74 -10.67 -9.79
N VAL A 190 -1.47 -10.08 -10.73
CA VAL A 190 -2.90 -10.34 -10.93
C VAL A 190 -3.10 -11.63 -11.70
N ASN A 191 -2.39 -11.80 -12.82
CA ASN A 191 -2.59 -12.93 -13.72
C ASN A 191 -1.47 -14.00 -13.59
N ASN A 192 -0.29 -13.64 -13.10
CA ASN A 192 0.83 -14.55 -12.92
C ASN A 192 0.96 -15.00 -11.47
N TYR A 193 0.65 -16.27 -11.22
CA TYR A 193 0.71 -16.88 -9.89
C TYR A 193 2.11 -16.82 -9.26
N GLY A 194 3.17 -17.06 -10.02
CA GLY A 194 4.54 -17.00 -9.52
C GLY A 194 4.93 -15.62 -9.01
N HIS A 195 4.59 -14.56 -9.75
CA HIS A 195 4.81 -13.18 -9.32
C HIS A 195 3.99 -12.83 -8.08
N ARG A 196 2.75 -13.34 -7.99
CA ARG A 196 1.89 -13.18 -6.82
C ARG A 196 2.50 -13.81 -5.58
N VAL A 197 2.91 -15.08 -5.66
CA VAL A 197 3.53 -15.81 -4.55
C VAL A 197 4.80 -15.13 -4.08
N GLU A 198 5.65 -14.67 -5.00
CA GLU A 198 6.88 -13.94 -4.66
C GLU A 198 6.60 -12.70 -3.82
N LEU A 199 5.69 -11.83 -4.27
CA LEU A 199 5.35 -10.59 -3.55
C LEU A 199 4.66 -10.87 -2.22
N LEU A 200 3.69 -11.78 -2.19
CA LEU A 200 3.00 -12.14 -0.95
C LEU A 200 3.94 -12.78 0.07
N THR A 201 4.88 -13.61 -0.37
CA THR A 201 5.93 -14.19 0.50
C THR A 201 6.75 -13.07 1.15
N THR A 202 7.20 -12.11 0.36
CA THR A 202 8.00 -10.97 0.87
C THR A 202 7.21 -10.15 1.89
N ILE A 203 5.92 -9.90 1.63
CA ILE A 203 5.05 -9.18 2.55
C ILE A 203 4.82 -9.97 3.84
N LEU A 204 4.52 -11.27 3.77
CA LEU A 204 4.29 -12.11 4.95
C LEU A 204 5.51 -12.19 5.86
N VAL A 205 6.71 -12.34 5.28
CA VAL A 205 7.96 -12.30 6.05
C VAL A 205 8.13 -10.95 6.73
N LYS A 206 7.85 -9.85 6.02
CA LYS A 206 7.94 -8.51 6.61
C LYS A 206 6.94 -8.28 7.74
N LEU A 207 5.71 -8.79 7.60
CA LEU A 207 4.69 -8.74 8.66
C LEU A 207 5.13 -9.50 9.92
N HIS A 208 5.81 -10.62 9.75
CA HIS A 208 6.43 -11.34 10.85
C HIS A 208 7.56 -10.54 11.50
N GLU A 209 8.49 -9.99 10.71
CA GLU A 209 9.61 -9.17 11.21
C GLU A 209 9.16 -7.98 12.07
N VAL A 210 8.03 -7.34 11.70
CA VAL A 210 7.47 -6.21 12.45
C VAL A 210 6.53 -6.63 13.58
N GLY A 211 6.35 -7.94 13.82
CA GLY A 211 5.51 -8.50 14.87
C GLY A 211 4.00 -8.38 14.60
N ALA A 212 3.59 -8.12 13.36
CA ALA A 212 2.17 -8.05 12.97
C ALA A 212 1.55 -9.43 12.74
N LEU A 213 2.36 -10.45 12.45
CA LEU A 213 1.98 -11.87 12.38
C LEU A 213 2.87 -12.70 13.31
N THR A 214 2.27 -13.70 13.93
CA THR A 214 3.04 -14.72 14.65
C THR A 214 3.81 -15.62 13.68
N THR A 215 4.84 -16.31 14.15
CA THR A 215 5.57 -17.31 13.34
C THR A 215 4.62 -18.36 12.78
N LEU A 216 3.69 -18.85 13.61
CA LEU A 216 2.71 -19.86 13.22
C LEU A 216 1.79 -19.35 12.09
N ASP A 217 1.22 -18.17 12.23
CA ASP A 217 0.34 -17.58 11.20
C ASP A 217 1.11 -17.35 9.91
N THR A 218 2.34 -16.85 10.01
CA THR A 218 3.20 -16.62 8.84
C THR A 218 3.42 -17.92 8.06
N VAL A 219 3.83 -19.00 8.74
CA VAL A 219 4.07 -20.27 8.06
C VAL A 219 2.79 -20.89 7.49
N ARG A 220 1.66 -20.79 8.20
CA ARG A 220 0.35 -21.24 7.68
C ARG A 220 0.00 -20.52 6.38
N LYS A 221 0.15 -19.19 6.35
CA LYS A 221 -0.14 -18.39 5.16
C LYS A 221 0.85 -18.64 4.01
N LEU A 222 2.10 -18.88 4.32
CA LEU A 222 3.09 -19.27 3.33
C LEU A 222 2.82 -20.66 2.73
N CYS A 223 2.34 -21.62 3.52
CA CYS A 223 1.87 -22.91 3.01
C CYS A 223 0.66 -22.73 2.10
N GLU A 224 -0.31 -21.88 2.51
CA GLU A 224 -1.51 -21.58 1.73
C GLU A 224 -1.18 -21.03 0.34
N ILE A 225 -0.36 -19.98 0.24
CA ILE A 225 0.01 -19.36 -1.05
C ILE A 225 0.90 -20.24 -1.91
N ASN A 226 1.57 -21.26 -1.38
CA ASN A 226 2.39 -22.21 -2.14
C ASN A 226 1.64 -23.53 -2.41
N SER A 227 0.36 -23.61 -2.05
CA SER A 227 -0.45 -24.84 -2.18
C SER A 227 0.19 -26.07 -1.51
N VAL A 228 0.91 -25.83 -0.41
CA VAL A 228 1.54 -26.88 0.37
C VAL A 228 0.63 -27.26 1.52
N PRO A 229 0.22 -28.54 1.68
CA PRO A 229 -0.56 -28.95 2.82
C PRO A 229 0.12 -28.59 4.13
N TRP A 230 -0.65 -28.09 5.09
CA TRP A 230 -0.17 -27.82 6.42
C TRP A 230 -0.07 -29.12 7.22
N TYR A 231 1.13 -29.70 7.30
CA TYR A 231 1.45 -30.82 8.17
C TYR A 231 2.71 -30.50 8.98
N LYS A 232 2.82 -31.03 10.20
CA LYS A 232 3.97 -30.80 11.10
C LYS A 232 5.31 -31.08 10.42
N GLU A 233 5.42 -32.17 9.68
CA GLU A 233 6.63 -32.57 8.96
C GLU A 233 6.99 -31.60 7.82
N ASN A 234 6.00 -31.05 7.15
CA ASN A 234 6.20 -30.05 6.10
C ASN A 234 6.52 -28.68 6.68
N ALA A 235 6.01 -28.35 7.87
CA ALA A 235 6.26 -27.07 8.51
C ALA A 235 7.75 -26.87 8.82
N GLN A 236 8.44 -27.90 9.30
CA GLN A 236 9.88 -27.85 9.56
C GLN A 236 10.71 -27.62 8.28
N ALA A 237 10.46 -28.43 7.27
CA ALA A 237 11.15 -28.32 5.99
C ALA A 237 10.88 -26.96 5.31
N TYR A 238 9.65 -26.48 5.42
CA TYR A 238 9.25 -25.22 4.84
C TYR A 238 9.79 -24.01 5.63
N ALA A 239 9.80 -24.07 6.94
CA ALA A 239 10.41 -23.04 7.78
C ALA A 239 11.94 -22.96 7.52
N LEU A 240 12.63 -24.09 7.38
CA LEU A 240 14.04 -24.13 7.00
C LEU A 240 14.28 -23.58 5.58
N TYR A 241 13.40 -23.91 4.63
CA TYR A 241 13.45 -23.37 3.28
C TYR A 241 13.30 -21.84 3.29
N LEU A 242 12.35 -21.30 4.05
CA LEU A 242 12.14 -19.85 4.17
C LEU A 242 13.31 -19.17 4.86
N TYR A 243 13.84 -19.76 5.92
CA TYR A 243 15.04 -19.27 6.60
C TYR A 243 16.20 -19.13 5.62
N ASN A 244 16.45 -20.15 4.82
CA ASN A 244 17.53 -20.16 3.83
C ASN A 244 17.25 -19.18 2.67
N LYS A 245 16.00 -19.12 2.18
CA LYS A 245 15.60 -18.24 1.08
C LYS A 245 15.69 -16.76 1.44
N HIS A 246 15.43 -16.41 2.69
CA HIS A 246 15.46 -15.04 3.20
C HIS A 246 16.73 -14.72 4.01
N GLU A 247 17.84 -15.41 3.74
CA GLU A 247 19.17 -15.12 4.30
C GLU A 247 19.20 -15.05 5.83
N GLY A 248 18.43 -15.91 6.49
CA GLY A 248 18.39 -15.98 7.96
C GLY A 248 17.63 -14.85 8.64
N LYS A 249 16.83 -14.08 7.91
CA LYS A 249 16.01 -13.00 8.48
C LYS A 249 14.85 -13.48 9.36
N MET A 250 14.47 -14.76 9.26
CA MET A 250 13.62 -15.40 10.26
C MET A 250 14.49 -15.95 11.41
N PRO A 251 14.24 -15.56 12.67
CA PRO A 251 15.02 -16.01 13.80
C PRO A 251 14.95 -17.53 13.95
N PHE A 252 16.11 -18.19 14.00
CA PHE A 252 16.19 -19.66 14.05
C PHE A 252 15.53 -20.25 15.31
N HIS A 253 15.54 -19.52 16.43
CA HIS A 253 14.89 -19.94 17.67
C HIS A 253 13.36 -20.01 17.55
N GLU A 254 12.75 -19.22 16.67
CA GLU A 254 11.31 -19.30 16.40
C GLU A 254 10.96 -20.52 15.54
N LEU A 255 11.90 -20.97 14.70
CA LEU A 255 11.73 -22.17 13.91
C LEU A 255 11.73 -23.44 14.79
N SER A 256 12.44 -23.42 15.93
CA SER A 256 12.45 -24.55 16.87
C SER A 256 11.08 -24.82 17.49
N GLN A 257 10.20 -23.81 17.58
CA GLN A 257 8.83 -23.99 18.06
C GLN A 257 7.98 -24.89 17.15
N PHE A 258 8.36 -25.01 15.87
CA PHE A 258 7.73 -25.95 14.94
C PHE A 258 8.24 -27.38 15.09
N THR A 259 9.35 -27.59 15.79
CA THR A 259 9.97 -28.89 15.96
C THR A 259 9.48 -29.65 17.20
N ASP A 260 9.12 -28.92 18.25
CA ASP A 260 8.93 -29.52 19.59
C ASP A 260 7.51 -29.43 20.17
N ASN A 261 6.56 -28.78 19.46
CA ASN A 261 5.29 -28.48 20.09
C ASN A 261 4.09 -29.16 19.41
N THR A 262 3.45 -30.07 20.14
CA THR A 262 2.19 -30.73 19.80
C THR A 262 1.00 -29.75 19.76
N SER A 263 1.13 -28.51 20.27
CA SER A 263 0.11 -27.47 20.28
C SER A 263 -0.14 -26.81 18.91
N LEU A 264 0.58 -27.20 17.87
CA LEU A 264 0.38 -26.72 16.49
C LEU A 264 -0.88 -27.32 15.82
N TYR A 265 -1.61 -28.20 16.53
CA TYR A 265 -2.79 -28.92 16.02
C TYR A 265 -4.09 -28.57 16.74
N GLU A 266 -4.06 -27.65 17.69
CA GLU A 266 -5.23 -27.04 18.27
C GLU A 266 -5.47 -25.65 17.65
#